data_2f43a0ec33f86252b60ea8f959cd04cc
#
_entry.id   2f43a0ec33f86252b60ea8f959cd04cc
#
_cell.length_a   1.000
_cell.length_b   1.000
_cell.length_c   1.000
_cell.angle_alpha   90.00
_cell.angle_beta   90.00
_cell.angle_gamma   90.00
#
_symmetry.space_group_name_H-M   'P 1'
#
loop_
_entity.id
_entity.type
_entity.pdbx_description
1 polymer ?
#
loop_
_entity_poly.entity_id
_entity_poly.type
_entity_poly.pdbx_seq_one_letter_code
_entity_poly.pdbx_strand_id
1 'polypeptide(L)'
;YEKVAKNIIEGALSGYNGTLFAYGQTGTGKTHTMMGSDVEGDGRGIIPRALDHIFETVEANSDKYIYELNMSYVQLYCELLQDLLEPDFSKTLTIREDTEQGRGVFIQGLSSFSVASKDECLNLLRIGHENRAVAETNMNSQSSRSHAAFMLSIERRPKATFDNLMKEGNNEGKPNTAPKKTFAKLFIVDLAGSERVKTSGTMHGQRFSELKSINLSLSALGNCISALSEKKRHIPFRDSKLTRLLQDSLGGNARTSLVINVNA
;
A
#
# COMPACT_ATOMS: atom_id res chain seq x y z
N TYR A 1 13.52 5.55 9.29
CA TYR A 1 13.44 4.64 8.14
C TYR A 1 14.05 3.27 8.48
N GLU A 2 15.29 3.21 8.91
CA GLU A 2 16.06 1.96 9.16
C GLU A 2 15.31 0.97 10.07
N LYS A 3 14.70 1.47 11.16
CA LYS A 3 14.03 0.63 12.15
C LYS A 3 12.62 0.16 11.76
N VAL A 4 11.91 0.92 10.91
CA VAL A 4 10.48 0.68 10.69
C VAL A 4 10.14 0.26 9.26
N ALA A 5 10.93 0.67 8.26
CA ALA A 5 10.61 0.49 6.85
C ALA A 5 11.57 -0.45 6.12
N LYS A 6 12.86 -0.36 6.37
CA LYS A 6 13.90 -1.08 5.62
C LYS A 6 13.61 -2.57 5.46
N ASN A 7 13.35 -3.28 6.57
CA ASN A 7 13.06 -4.73 6.53
C ASN A 7 11.79 -5.07 5.75
N ILE A 8 10.83 -4.14 5.68
CA ILE A 8 9.59 -4.31 4.89
C ILE A 8 9.92 -4.21 3.40
N ILE A 9 10.73 -3.21 3.02
CA ILE A 9 11.14 -2.99 1.63
C ILE A 9 12.01 -4.15 1.14
N GLU A 10 13.02 -4.58 1.90
CA GLU A 10 13.85 -5.75 1.58
C GLU A 10 13.01 -7.03 1.45
N GLY A 11 12.00 -7.18 2.32
CA GLY A 11 11.02 -8.25 2.21
C GLY A 11 10.24 -8.21 0.90
N ALA A 12 9.76 -7.04 0.49
CA ALA A 12 9.01 -6.86 -0.75
C ALA A 12 9.88 -7.18 -1.98
N LEU A 13 11.13 -6.72 -2.00
CA LEU A 13 12.09 -7.06 -3.05
C LEU A 13 12.45 -8.56 -3.09
N SER A 14 12.23 -9.27 -1.97
CA SER A 14 12.45 -10.72 -1.86
C SER A 14 11.19 -11.55 -2.15
N GLY A 15 10.04 -10.93 -2.42
CA GLY A 15 8.80 -11.62 -2.77
C GLY A 15 7.80 -11.78 -1.61
N TYR A 16 8.00 -11.10 -0.48
CA TYR A 16 7.02 -11.03 0.62
C TYR A 16 6.19 -9.76 0.50
N ASN A 17 4.89 -9.85 0.70
CA ASN A 17 4.06 -8.65 0.78
C ASN A 17 4.51 -7.76 1.94
N GLY A 18 4.50 -6.46 1.73
CA GLY A 18 4.92 -5.46 2.72
C GLY A 18 3.84 -4.43 2.97
N THR A 19 3.64 -4.03 4.23
CA THR A 19 2.73 -2.95 4.56
C THR A 19 3.27 -2.04 5.64
N LEU A 20 3.16 -0.74 5.40
CA LEU A 20 3.51 0.33 6.32
C LEU A 20 2.28 1.21 6.54
N PHE A 21 1.94 1.45 7.81
CA PHE A 21 0.83 2.33 8.19
C PHE A 21 1.33 3.52 9.00
N ALA A 22 0.82 4.73 8.72
CA ALA A 22 0.85 5.83 9.66
C ALA A 22 -0.52 5.94 10.35
N TYR A 23 -0.52 5.85 11.68
CA TYR A 23 -1.71 5.91 12.51
C TYR A 23 -1.57 7.01 13.56
N GLY A 24 -2.63 7.76 13.83
CA GLY A 24 -2.65 8.82 14.83
C GLY A 24 -3.76 9.84 14.56
N GLN A 25 -3.91 10.80 15.47
CA GLN A 25 -4.90 11.86 15.33
C GLN A 25 -4.58 12.79 14.15
N THR A 26 -5.54 13.60 13.75
CA THR A 26 -5.31 14.67 12.79
C THR A 26 -4.26 15.66 13.35
N GLY A 27 -3.34 16.10 12.50
CA GLY A 27 -2.26 17.03 12.88
C GLY A 27 -1.04 16.38 13.55
N THR A 28 -1.01 15.05 13.79
CA THR A 28 0.15 14.37 14.40
C THR A 28 1.29 14.08 13.42
N GLY A 29 1.18 14.49 12.16
CA GLY A 29 2.24 14.31 11.18
C GLY A 29 2.26 12.98 10.43
N LYS A 30 1.12 12.26 10.32
CA LYS A 30 1.03 11.01 9.53
C LYS A 30 1.51 11.18 8.09
N THR A 31 0.92 12.13 7.37
CA THR A 31 1.30 12.44 5.99
C THR A 31 2.75 12.89 5.89
N HIS A 32 3.22 13.71 6.85
CA HIS A 32 4.62 14.10 6.93
C HIS A 32 5.55 12.90 7.16
N THR A 33 5.17 11.96 8.01
CA THR A 33 5.93 10.71 8.22
C THR A 33 6.06 9.90 6.93
N MET A 34 4.98 9.85 6.12
CA MET A 34 4.96 9.08 4.88
C MET A 34 5.66 9.80 3.72
N MET A 35 5.40 11.09 3.54
CA MET A 35 5.91 11.86 2.40
C MET A 35 7.16 12.69 2.75
N GLY A 36 7.19 13.28 3.95
CA GLY A 36 8.18 14.28 4.34
C GLY A 36 7.74 15.71 4.04
N SER A 37 8.60 16.67 4.38
CA SER A 37 8.51 18.07 3.94
C SER A 37 9.09 18.26 2.53
N ASP A 38 10.03 17.38 2.15
CA ASP A 38 10.75 17.41 0.89
C ASP A 38 10.84 16.01 0.29
N VAL A 39 10.99 15.94 -1.03
CA VAL A 39 11.25 14.69 -1.75
C VAL A 39 12.74 14.36 -1.83
N GLU A 40 13.60 15.33 -1.53
CA GLU A 40 15.07 15.22 -1.49
C GLU A 40 15.60 15.72 -0.15
N GLY A 41 16.84 15.37 0.21
CA GLY A 41 17.47 15.81 1.45
C GLY A 41 16.99 15.06 2.71
N ASP A 42 17.18 15.67 3.86
CA ASP A 42 16.90 15.04 5.17
C ASP A 42 15.42 15.05 5.55
N GLY A 43 14.63 15.96 4.99
CA GLY A 43 13.20 16.09 5.22
C GLY A 43 12.33 15.00 4.57
N ARG A 44 12.93 14.04 3.86
CA ARG A 44 12.22 12.95 3.19
C ARG A 44 11.47 12.04 4.16
N GLY A 45 10.23 11.71 3.80
CA GLY A 45 9.43 10.70 4.49
C GLY A 45 9.80 9.26 4.12
N ILE A 46 8.95 8.34 4.54
CA ILE A 46 9.15 6.90 4.30
C ILE A 46 9.09 6.57 2.80
N ILE A 47 8.14 7.15 2.05
CA ILE A 47 7.94 6.81 0.63
C ILE A 47 9.15 7.21 -0.22
N PRO A 48 9.66 8.45 -0.20
CA PRO A 48 10.84 8.80 -0.97
C PRO A 48 12.07 7.94 -0.64
N ARG A 49 12.30 7.65 0.65
CA ARG A 49 13.41 6.78 1.09
C ARG A 49 13.23 5.33 0.66
N ALA A 50 11.99 4.84 0.63
CA ALA A 50 11.68 3.50 0.13
C ALA A 50 11.94 3.40 -1.36
N LEU A 51 11.59 4.42 -2.14
CA LEU A 51 11.86 4.48 -3.57
C LEU A 51 13.36 4.50 -3.86
N ASP A 52 14.15 5.31 -3.12
CA ASP A 52 15.62 5.27 -3.22
C ASP A 52 16.13 3.84 -3.02
N HIS A 53 15.79 3.21 -1.92
CA HIS A 53 16.22 1.86 -1.58
C HIS A 53 15.79 0.81 -2.62
N ILE A 54 14.57 0.92 -3.15
CA ILE A 54 14.06 0.01 -4.18
C ILE A 54 14.89 0.14 -5.46
N PHE A 55 15.04 1.35 -5.99
CA PHE A 55 15.74 1.56 -7.26
C PHE A 55 17.23 1.30 -7.16
N GLU A 56 17.88 1.65 -6.06
CA GLU A 56 19.28 1.26 -5.78
C GLU A 56 19.45 -0.27 -5.78
N THR A 57 18.52 -0.99 -5.15
CA THR A 57 18.54 -2.47 -5.11
C THR A 57 18.27 -3.08 -6.47
N VAL A 58 17.34 -2.52 -7.24
CA VAL A 58 17.03 -2.95 -8.62
C VAL A 58 18.26 -2.78 -9.51
N GLU A 59 18.93 -1.64 -9.43
CA GLU A 59 20.14 -1.36 -10.19
C GLU A 59 21.28 -2.30 -9.80
N ALA A 60 21.56 -2.44 -8.50
CA ALA A 60 22.62 -3.31 -7.96
C ALA A 60 22.43 -4.80 -8.31
N ASN A 61 21.22 -5.23 -8.62
CA ASN A 61 20.92 -6.62 -8.99
C ASN A 61 20.50 -6.78 -10.45
N SER A 62 20.70 -5.75 -11.27
CA SER A 62 20.29 -5.72 -12.68
C SER A 62 20.99 -6.75 -13.57
N ASP A 63 22.14 -7.25 -13.16
CA ASP A 63 22.87 -8.35 -13.81
C ASP A 63 22.20 -9.73 -13.59
N LYS A 64 21.52 -9.93 -12.45
CA LYS A 64 20.95 -11.21 -12.01
C LYS A 64 19.46 -11.33 -12.25
N TYR A 65 18.75 -10.22 -12.10
CA TYR A 65 17.29 -10.20 -12.12
C TYR A 65 16.72 -9.13 -13.06
N ILE A 66 15.54 -9.42 -13.57
CA ILE A 66 14.66 -8.45 -14.23
C ILE A 66 13.57 -8.11 -13.24
N TYR A 67 13.37 -6.81 -13.00
CA TYR A 67 12.29 -6.28 -12.15
C TYR A 67 11.25 -5.59 -13.02
N GLU A 68 9.99 -5.86 -12.73
CA GLU A 68 8.86 -5.12 -13.27
C GLU A 68 8.12 -4.48 -12.10
N LEU A 69 8.11 -3.15 -12.09
CA LEU A 69 7.50 -2.34 -11.03
C LEU A 69 6.26 -1.64 -11.58
N ASN A 70 5.14 -1.79 -10.89
CA ASN A 70 3.90 -1.12 -11.28
C ASN A 70 3.33 -0.37 -10.08
N MET A 71 3.04 0.92 -10.28
CA MET A 71 2.55 1.82 -9.26
C MET A 71 1.05 2.10 -9.45
N SER A 72 0.32 2.11 -8.34
CA SER A 72 -1.06 2.59 -8.23
C SER A 72 -1.19 3.46 -7.00
N TYR A 73 -2.13 4.40 -7.02
CA TYR A 73 -2.40 5.26 -5.88
C TYR A 73 -3.90 5.45 -5.72
N VAL A 74 -4.44 5.04 -4.58
CA VAL A 74 -5.88 4.97 -4.34
C VAL A 74 -6.24 5.71 -3.05
N GLN A 75 -7.37 6.40 -3.08
CA GLN A 75 -8.02 6.97 -1.90
C GLN A 75 -9.22 6.13 -1.51
N LEU A 76 -9.41 5.94 -0.21
CA LEU A 76 -10.63 5.39 0.37
C LEU A 76 -11.28 6.45 1.25
N TYR A 77 -12.46 6.90 0.84
CA TYR A 77 -13.28 7.88 1.54
C TYR A 77 -14.72 7.37 1.63
N CYS A 78 -15.28 7.33 2.84
CA CYS A 78 -16.64 6.84 3.09
C CYS A 78 -16.94 5.49 2.43
N GLU A 79 -16.02 4.53 2.54
CA GLU A 79 -16.12 3.20 1.90
C GLU A 79 -16.19 3.27 0.35
N LEU A 80 -15.84 4.41 -0.27
CA LEU A 80 -15.70 4.57 -1.71
C LEU A 80 -14.22 4.60 -2.08
N LEU A 81 -13.85 3.84 -3.10
CA LEU A 81 -12.50 3.84 -3.67
C LEU A 81 -12.44 4.84 -4.83
N GLN A 82 -11.38 5.63 -4.86
CA GLN A 82 -11.10 6.58 -5.93
C GLN A 82 -9.67 6.40 -6.41
N ASP A 83 -9.50 6.34 -7.73
CA ASP A 83 -8.20 6.35 -8.37
C ASP A 83 -7.62 7.78 -8.30
N LEU A 84 -6.42 7.90 -7.76
CA LEU A 84 -5.75 9.19 -7.66
C LEU A 84 -4.83 9.47 -8.86
N LEU A 85 -4.53 8.48 -9.69
CA LEU A 85 -3.69 8.67 -10.88
C LEU A 85 -4.51 8.93 -12.14
N GLU A 86 -5.69 8.31 -12.24
CA GLU A 86 -6.68 8.54 -13.31
C GLU A 86 -8.06 8.77 -12.68
N PRO A 87 -8.33 9.97 -12.15
CA PRO A 87 -9.59 10.26 -11.49
C PRO A 87 -10.74 10.33 -12.50
N ASP A 88 -11.48 9.24 -12.59
CA ASP A 88 -12.74 9.14 -13.31
C ASP A 88 -13.85 8.82 -12.31
N PHE A 89 -14.65 9.81 -11.96
CA PHE A 89 -15.75 9.68 -11.01
C PHE A 89 -16.90 8.81 -11.50
N SER A 90 -16.97 8.51 -12.80
CA SER A 90 -17.95 7.58 -13.39
C SER A 90 -17.55 6.12 -13.16
N LYS A 91 -16.27 5.84 -12.91
CA LYS A 91 -15.70 4.51 -12.79
C LYS A 91 -15.87 3.95 -11.38
N THR A 92 -16.56 2.84 -11.26
CA THR A 92 -16.70 2.15 -9.98
C THR A 92 -15.53 1.19 -9.75
N LEU A 93 -14.72 1.47 -8.73
CA LEU A 93 -13.66 0.57 -8.28
C LEU A 93 -14.21 -0.48 -7.31
N THR A 94 -13.90 -1.74 -7.56
CA THR A 94 -14.34 -2.87 -6.72
C THR A 94 -13.18 -3.72 -6.24
N ILE A 95 -13.20 -4.09 -4.94
CA ILE A 95 -12.22 -5.03 -4.40
C ILE A 95 -12.63 -6.45 -4.78
N ARG A 96 -11.71 -7.17 -5.42
CA ARG A 96 -11.85 -8.57 -5.84
C ARG A 96 -10.75 -9.42 -5.21
N GLU A 97 -10.97 -10.71 -5.21
CA GLU A 97 -10.01 -11.71 -4.76
C GLU A 97 -9.85 -12.75 -5.86
N ASP A 98 -8.62 -12.99 -6.25
CA ASP A 98 -8.24 -14.00 -7.23
C ASP A 98 -7.30 -15.01 -6.56
N THR A 99 -7.88 -16.12 -6.17
CA THR A 99 -7.15 -17.25 -5.56
C THR A 99 -6.56 -18.19 -6.59
N GLU A 100 -7.15 -18.25 -7.81
CA GLU A 100 -6.74 -19.21 -8.84
C GLU A 100 -5.42 -18.79 -9.51
N GLN A 101 -5.25 -17.50 -9.80
CA GLN A 101 -4.02 -16.98 -10.40
C GLN A 101 -2.99 -16.52 -9.35
N GLY A 102 -3.29 -16.67 -8.07
CA GLY A 102 -2.41 -16.27 -6.97
C GLY A 102 -2.21 -14.76 -6.82
N ARG A 103 -3.08 -13.94 -7.42
CA ARG A 103 -3.03 -12.48 -7.32
C ARG A 103 -3.48 -11.96 -5.96
N GLY A 104 -4.21 -12.78 -5.20
CA GLY A 104 -4.82 -12.38 -3.94
C GLY A 104 -5.84 -11.27 -4.11
N VAL A 105 -5.93 -10.36 -3.13
CA VAL A 105 -6.85 -9.22 -3.17
C VAL A 105 -6.31 -8.13 -4.11
N PHE A 106 -7.18 -7.59 -4.98
CA PHE A 106 -6.87 -6.51 -5.91
C PHE A 106 -8.07 -5.58 -6.11
N ILE A 107 -7.83 -4.39 -6.66
CA ILE A 107 -8.89 -3.43 -7.01
C ILE A 107 -9.12 -3.49 -8.51
N GLN A 108 -10.28 -4.01 -8.89
CA GLN A 108 -10.72 -4.04 -10.28
C GLN A 108 -11.01 -2.62 -10.75
N GLY A 109 -10.40 -2.26 -11.88
CA GLY A 109 -10.56 -0.95 -12.49
C GLY A 109 -9.57 0.12 -12.03
N LEU A 110 -8.72 -0.14 -11.02
CA LEU A 110 -7.66 0.77 -10.61
C LEU A 110 -6.58 0.87 -11.69
N SER A 111 -6.10 2.08 -11.97
CA SER A 111 -4.98 2.31 -12.88
C SER A 111 -3.68 1.76 -12.29
N SER A 112 -2.81 1.28 -13.15
CA SER A 112 -1.51 0.73 -12.78
C SER A 112 -0.48 1.13 -13.82
N PHE A 113 0.52 1.91 -13.40
CA PHE A 113 1.55 2.47 -14.27
C PHE A 113 2.86 1.73 -14.06
N SER A 114 3.45 1.23 -15.16
CA SER A 114 4.80 0.72 -15.12
C SER A 114 5.78 1.86 -14.85
N VAL A 115 6.70 1.64 -13.93
CA VAL A 115 7.68 2.66 -13.52
C VAL A 115 9.09 2.08 -13.59
N ALA A 116 10.00 2.83 -14.21
CA ALA A 116 11.39 2.44 -14.41
C ALA A 116 12.36 3.27 -13.56
N SER A 117 11.90 4.36 -12.93
CA SER A 117 12.73 5.24 -12.13
C SER A 117 12.00 5.79 -10.90
N LYS A 118 12.79 6.26 -9.91
CA LYS A 118 12.31 7.00 -8.76
C LYS A 118 11.52 8.25 -9.19
N ASP A 119 12.04 8.97 -10.19
CA ASP A 119 11.43 10.24 -10.62
C ASP A 119 10.07 10.04 -11.24
N GLU A 120 9.85 8.94 -11.98
CA GLU A 120 8.52 8.56 -12.47
C GLU A 120 7.55 8.30 -11.31
N CYS A 121 8.00 7.58 -10.27
CA CYS A 121 7.18 7.34 -9.08
C CYS A 121 6.84 8.65 -8.35
N LEU A 122 7.82 9.55 -8.16
CA LEU A 122 7.62 10.85 -7.50
C LEU A 122 6.68 11.74 -8.30
N ASN A 123 6.78 11.73 -9.63
CA ASN A 123 5.86 12.47 -10.49
C ASN A 123 4.41 11.94 -10.38
N LEU A 124 4.22 10.62 -10.41
CA LEU A 124 2.90 10.02 -10.19
C LEU A 124 2.35 10.34 -8.79
N LEU A 125 3.19 10.33 -7.75
CA LEU A 125 2.78 10.75 -6.40
C LEU A 125 2.30 12.19 -6.37
N ARG A 126 3.02 13.11 -7.03
CA ARG A 126 2.64 14.52 -7.13
C ARG A 126 1.27 14.67 -7.81
N ILE A 127 1.06 14.00 -8.96
CA ILE A 127 -0.24 13.98 -9.64
C ILE A 127 -1.33 13.46 -8.72
N GLY A 128 -1.10 12.36 -8.02
CA GLY A 128 -2.06 11.77 -7.11
C GLY A 128 -2.39 12.68 -5.91
N HIS A 129 -1.42 13.44 -5.39
CA HIS A 129 -1.67 14.44 -4.34
C HIS A 129 -2.49 15.62 -4.85
N GLU A 130 -2.23 16.13 -6.04
CA GLU A 130 -3.02 17.18 -6.67
C GLU A 130 -4.46 16.73 -6.89
N ASN A 131 -4.66 15.51 -7.39
CA ASN A 131 -5.99 14.93 -7.60
C ASN A 131 -6.71 14.69 -6.27
N ARG A 132 -6.00 14.27 -5.21
CA ARG A 132 -6.56 14.13 -3.85
C ARG A 132 -7.07 15.47 -3.34
N ALA A 133 -6.29 16.54 -3.48
CA ALA A 133 -6.69 17.89 -3.06
C ALA A 133 -7.94 18.38 -3.81
N VAL A 134 -8.05 18.11 -5.12
CA VAL A 134 -9.25 18.44 -5.92
C VAL A 134 -10.46 17.61 -5.45
N ALA A 135 -10.28 16.32 -5.18
CA ALA A 135 -11.37 15.46 -4.66
C ALA A 135 -11.86 15.95 -3.29
N GLU A 136 -10.94 16.40 -2.43
CA GLU A 136 -11.27 16.96 -1.11
C GLU A 136 -12.13 18.22 -1.20
N THR A 137 -11.82 19.14 -2.11
CA THR A 137 -12.62 20.35 -2.33
C THR A 137 -14.01 20.03 -2.89
N ASN A 138 -14.10 19.14 -3.85
CA ASN A 138 -15.36 18.76 -4.49
C ASN A 138 -16.33 18.03 -3.54
N MET A 139 -15.79 17.28 -2.56
CA MET A 139 -16.58 16.47 -1.61
C MET A 139 -16.74 17.12 -0.23
N ASN A 140 -16.23 18.36 -0.02
CA ASN A 140 -16.11 18.97 1.32
C ASN A 140 -15.39 18.04 2.32
N SER A 141 -14.54 17.14 1.83
CA SER A 141 -13.74 16.22 2.64
C SER A 141 -12.39 16.87 2.97
N GLN A 142 -11.80 16.48 4.10
CA GLN A 142 -10.44 16.87 4.46
C GLN A 142 -9.55 15.63 4.39
N SER A 143 -8.26 15.79 4.10
CA SER A 143 -7.26 14.70 4.09
C SER A 143 -7.29 13.87 5.36
N SER A 144 -7.66 14.49 6.48
CA SER A 144 -7.86 13.81 7.77
C SER A 144 -8.99 12.79 7.79
N ARG A 145 -9.85 12.75 6.77
CA ARG A 145 -11.05 11.89 6.71
C ARG A 145 -10.99 10.80 5.65
N SER A 146 -9.91 10.73 4.91
CA SER A 146 -9.69 9.69 3.88
C SER A 146 -8.41 8.93 4.16
N HIS A 147 -8.38 7.64 3.81
CA HIS A 147 -7.16 6.86 3.76
C HIS A 147 -6.56 6.97 2.37
N ALA A 148 -5.26 7.15 2.28
CA ALA A 148 -4.55 7.13 1.01
C ALA A 148 -3.54 5.98 1.00
N ALA A 149 -3.60 5.12 -0.02
CA ALA A 149 -2.73 3.97 -0.15
C ALA A 149 -1.89 4.08 -1.44
N PHE A 150 -0.60 4.29 -1.24
CA PHE A 150 0.41 4.06 -2.26
C PHE A 150 0.63 2.56 -2.37
N MET A 151 0.59 2.04 -3.60
CA MET A 151 0.73 0.62 -3.89
C MET A 151 1.82 0.44 -4.95
N LEU A 152 2.79 -0.42 -4.66
CA LEU A 152 3.82 -0.83 -5.62
C LEU A 152 3.80 -2.34 -5.74
N SER A 153 3.49 -2.84 -6.94
CA SER A 153 3.65 -4.24 -7.29
C SER A 153 5.05 -4.48 -7.80
N ILE A 154 5.74 -5.46 -7.24
CA ILE A 154 7.12 -5.82 -7.56
C ILE A 154 7.12 -7.24 -8.09
N GLU A 155 7.40 -7.39 -9.37
CA GLU A 155 7.67 -8.67 -9.97
C GLU A 155 9.17 -8.79 -10.23
N ARG A 156 9.77 -9.87 -9.76
CA ARG A 156 11.17 -10.19 -9.97
C ARG A 156 11.30 -11.54 -10.61
N ARG A 157 12.01 -11.61 -11.73
CA ARG A 157 12.37 -12.85 -12.42
C ARG A 157 13.88 -12.93 -12.64
N PRO A 158 14.49 -14.12 -12.54
CA PRO A 158 15.91 -14.29 -12.86
C PRO A 158 16.15 -14.00 -14.32
N LYS A 159 17.30 -13.38 -14.65
CA LYS A 159 17.78 -13.37 -16.02
C LYS A 159 18.24 -14.77 -16.38
N ALA A 160 17.80 -15.27 -17.55
CA ALA A 160 18.33 -16.51 -18.11
C ALA A 160 19.81 -16.26 -18.49
N THR A 161 20.73 -16.85 -17.75
CA THR A 161 22.12 -16.96 -18.17
C THR A 161 22.29 -18.18 -19.07
N PHE A 162 23.22 -18.10 -20.04
CA PHE A 162 23.49 -19.21 -20.96
C PHE A 162 23.79 -20.53 -20.22
N ASP A 163 24.43 -20.44 -19.05
CA ASP A 163 24.71 -21.58 -18.16
C ASP A 163 23.46 -22.22 -17.56
N ASN A 164 22.39 -21.44 -17.35
CA ASN A 164 21.12 -21.97 -16.85
C ASN A 164 20.32 -22.67 -17.95
N LEU A 165 20.39 -22.18 -19.19
CA LEU A 165 19.76 -22.83 -20.35
C LEU A 165 20.42 -24.20 -20.67
N MET A 166 21.75 -24.30 -20.50
CA MET A 166 22.47 -25.56 -20.69
C MET A 166 22.22 -26.58 -19.58
N LYS A 167 21.88 -26.13 -18.36
CA LYS A 167 21.54 -27.02 -17.23
C LYS A 167 20.13 -27.58 -17.30
N GLU A 168 19.20 -26.89 -17.95
CA GLU A 168 17.82 -27.37 -18.16
C GLU A 168 17.75 -28.54 -19.15
N GLY A 169 18.69 -28.60 -20.13
CA GLY A 169 18.73 -29.69 -21.13
C GLY A 169 19.21 -31.06 -20.60
N ASN A 170 19.78 -31.12 -19.38
CA ASN A 170 20.45 -32.33 -18.86
C ASN A 170 19.88 -32.87 -17.53
N ASN A 171 18.74 -32.38 -17.05
CA ASN A 171 18.17 -32.76 -15.74
C ASN A 171 16.83 -33.46 -15.84
N GLU A 172 16.80 -34.64 -16.40
CA GLU A 172 15.69 -35.58 -16.12
C GLU A 172 15.84 -36.12 -14.69
N GLY A 173 14.96 -35.64 -13.77
CA GLY A 173 14.79 -36.26 -12.46
C GLY A 173 15.32 -35.48 -11.21
N LYS A 174 15.86 -34.26 -11.33
CA LYS A 174 16.18 -33.44 -10.14
C LYS A 174 15.12 -32.36 -9.92
N PRO A 175 14.78 -32.00 -8.64
CA PRO A 175 13.84 -30.91 -8.39
C PRO A 175 14.39 -29.64 -9.06
N ASN A 176 13.54 -29.01 -9.86
CA ASN A 176 13.87 -27.77 -10.58
C ASN A 176 14.27 -26.70 -9.58
N THR A 177 15.58 -26.48 -9.42
CA THR A 177 16.19 -25.45 -8.55
C THR A 177 16.35 -24.11 -9.27
N ALA A 178 15.75 -23.96 -10.47
CA ALA A 178 15.76 -22.68 -11.17
C ALA A 178 15.14 -21.60 -10.26
N PRO A 179 15.77 -20.41 -10.17
CA PRO A 179 15.24 -19.34 -9.35
C PRO A 179 13.87 -18.92 -9.85
N LYS A 180 12.87 -19.05 -8.96
CA LYS A 180 11.46 -18.81 -9.29
C LYS A 180 11.18 -17.33 -9.46
N LYS A 181 10.27 -17.01 -10.39
CA LYS A 181 9.58 -15.72 -10.45
C LYS A 181 8.94 -15.44 -9.10
N THR A 182 9.16 -14.24 -8.55
CA THR A 182 8.53 -13.79 -7.31
C THR A 182 7.65 -12.59 -7.59
N PHE A 183 6.58 -12.47 -6.82
CA PHE A 183 5.66 -11.35 -6.87
C PHE A 183 5.38 -10.87 -5.44
N ALA A 184 5.39 -9.56 -5.23
CA ALA A 184 5.05 -8.94 -3.97
C ALA A 184 4.28 -7.63 -4.19
N LYS A 185 3.44 -7.30 -3.22
CA LYS A 185 2.75 -6.01 -3.12
C LYS A 185 3.30 -5.25 -1.93
N LEU A 186 3.72 -4.03 -2.15
CA LEU A 186 4.08 -3.08 -1.11
C LEU A 186 2.97 -2.04 -0.97
N PHE A 187 2.41 -1.93 0.23
CA PHE A 187 1.44 -0.91 0.59
C PHE A 187 2.07 0.08 1.56
N ILE A 188 1.97 1.36 1.28
CA ILE A 188 2.31 2.43 2.22
C ILE A 188 1.06 3.29 2.39
N VAL A 189 0.48 3.27 3.60
CA VAL A 189 -0.86 3.78 3.84
C VAL A 189 -0.83 4.92 4.85
N ASP A 190 -1.27 6.09 4.40
CA ASP A 190 -1.60 7.24 5.24
C ASP A 190 -3.06 7.11 5.68
N LEU A 191 -3.27 6.73 6.95
CA LEU A 191 -4.60 6.53 7.49
C LEU A 191 -5.29 7.85 7.84
N ALA A 192 -6.61 7.87 7.77
CA ALA A 192 -7.44 8.95 8.30
C ALA A 192 -7.16 9.19 9.79
N GLY A 193 -7.57 10.34 10.32
CA GLY A 193 -7.42 10.68 11.74
C GLY A 193 -8.14 9.70 12.65
N SER A 194 -7.47 9.30 13.73
CA SER A 194 -7.98 8.31 14.70
C SER A 194 -8.78 8.94 15.85
N GLU A 195 -8.94 10.25 15.84
CA GLU A 195 -9.71 10.95 16.86
C GLU A 195 -11.19 10.56 16.85
N ARG A 196 -11.73 10.31 18.05
CA ARG A 196 -13.16 10.15 18.23
C ARG A 196 -13.83 11.52 18.19
N VAL A 197 -14.70 11.72 17.21
CA VAL A 197 -15.53 12.92 17.21
C VAL A 197 -16.51 12.83 18.37
N LYS A 198 -16.35 13.76 19.34
CA LYS A 198 -17.37 13.93 20.38
C LYS A 198 -18.66 14.38 19.68
N THR A 199 -19.67 13.53 19.70
CA THR A 199 -21.03 13.87 19.25
C THR A 199 -21.63 14.86 20.22
N SER A 200 -21.27 16.14 20.09
CA SER A 200 -22.04 17.22 20.70
C SER A 200 -23.33 17.36 19.93
N GLY A 201 -24.38 16.93 20.52
CA GLY A 201 -25.83 16.97 20.32
C GLY A 201 -26.55 17.42 19.05
N THR A 202 -25.90 17.93 18.01
CA THR A 202 -26.57 18.57 16.87
C THR A 202 -25.99 18.24 15.49
N MET A 203 -25.17 17.22 15.36
CA MET A 203 -24.68 16.79 14.04
C MET A 203 -25.71 15.86 13.39
N HIS A 204 -26.57 16.40 12.52
CA HIS A 204 -27.48 15.65 11.67
C HIS A 204 -27.02 15.69 10.21
N GLY A 205 -27.23 14.61 9.46
CA GLY A 205 -27.04 14.56 8.01
C GLY A 205 -25.71 13.94 7.56
N GLN A 206 -25.23 14.42 6.42
CA GLN A 206 -24.11 13.85 5.67
C GLN A 206 -22.80 13.77 6.48
N ARG A 207 -22.51 14.75 7.32
CA ARG A 207 -21.32 14.81 8.16
C ARG A 207 -21.29 13.74 9.26
N PHE A 208 -22.45 13.34 9.77
CA PHE A 208 -22.57 12.23 10.74
C PHE A 208 -22.30 10.88 10.09
N SER A 209 -22.83 10.63 8.88
CA SER A 209 -22.59 9.39 8.14
C SER A 209 -21.12 9.25 7.71
N GLU A 210 -20.47 10.35 7.33
CA GLU A 210 -19.04 10.41 7.01
C GLU A 210 -18.18 9.96 8.20
N LEU A 211 -18.37 10.58 9.37
CA LEU A 211 -17.63 10.25 10.58
C LEU A 211 -17.84 8.81 11.04
N LYS A 212 -19.06 8.31 10.89
CA LYS A 212 -19.39 6.90 11.16
C LYS A 212 -18.59 5.97 10.25
N SER A 213 -18.48 6.29 8.98
CA SER A 213 -17.75 5.48 8.00
C SER A 213 -16.22 5.45 8.26
N ILE A 214 -15.63 6.60 8.61
CA ILE A 214 -14.20 6.69 8.97
C ILE A 214 -13.90 5.88 10.24
N ASN A 215 -14.72 6.05 11.28
CA ASN A 215 -14.58 5.29 12.52
C ASN A 215 -14.78 3.79 12.29
N LEU A 216 -15.67 3.41 11.36
CA LEU A 216 -15.91 2.02 11.00
C LEU A 216 -14.64 1.38 10.44
N SER A 217 -13.99 2.01 9.46
CA SER A 217 -12.78 1.47 8.82
C SER A 217 -11.62 1.29 9.80
N LEU A 218 -11.39 2.28 10.67
CA LEU A 218 -10.33 2.20 11.71
C LEU A 218 -10.68 1.19 12.81
N SER A 219 -11.94 1.10 13.23
CA SER A 219 -12.39 0.10 14.20
C SER A 219 -12.30 -1.31 13.62
N ALA A 220 -12.68 -1.50 12.36
CA ALA A 220 -12.53 -2.78 11.66
C ALA A 220 -11.05 -3.19 11.57
N LEU A 221 -10.15 -2.23 11.30
CA LEU A 221 -8.70 -2.49 11.31
C LEU A 221 -8.22 -2.94 12.69
N GLY A 222 -8.63 -2.26 13.76
CA GLY A 222 -8.32 -2.65 15.14
C GLY A 222 -8.83 -4.05 15.46
N ASN A 223 -10.08 -4.38 15.07
CA ASN A 223 -10.66 -5.72 15.26
C ASN A 223 -9.88 -6.81 14.51
N CYS A 224 -9.44 -6.54 13.27
CA CYS A 224 -8.60 -7.48 12.52
C CYS A 224 -7.27 -7.71 13.22
N ILE A 225 -6.58 -6.65 13.68
CA ILE A 225 -5.30 -6.76 14.39
C ILE A 225 -5.47 -7.55 15.69
N SER A 226 -6.51 -7.27 16.49
CA SER A 226 -6.82 -8.02 17.70
C SER A 226 -7.07 -9.50 17.41
N ALA A 227 -7.90 -9.78 16.40
CA ALA A 227 -8.22 -11.15 16.01
C ALA A 227 -6.99 -11.93 15.53
N LEU A 228 -6.08 -11.27 14.79
CA LEU A 228 -4.79 -11.84 14.38
C LEU A 228 -3.87 -12.11 15.57
N SER A 229 -3.75 -11.16 16.51
CA SER A 229 -2.95 -11.30 17.72
C SER A 229 -3.45 -12.46 18.60
N GLU A 230 -4.77 -12.60 18.73
CA GLU A 230 -5.42 -13.67 19.50
C GLU A 230 -5.48 -15.00 18.71
N LYS A 231 -4.94 -15.05 17.50
CA LYS A 231 -4.95 -16.24 16.60
C LYS A 231 -6.35 -16.80 16.40
N LYS A 232 -7.36 -15.92 16.28
CA LYS A 232 -8.75 -16.32 16.03
C LYS A 232 -8.85 -17.02 14.68
N ARG A 233 -9.74 -18.02 14.59
CA ARG A 233 -10.01 -18.76 13.36
C ARG A 233 -10.63 -17.88 12.26
N HIS A 234 -11.40 -16.87 12.65
CA HIS A 234 -12.03 -15.92 11.74
C HIS A 234 -11.51 -14.51 11.99
N ILE A 235 -10.97 -13.89 10.94
CA ILE A 235 -10.52 -12.50 10.94
C ILE A 235 -11.51 -11.67 10.13
N PRO A 236 -12.09 -10.60 10.69
CA PRO A 236 -13.21 -9.88 10.06
C PRO A 236 -12.73 -8.89 8.97
N PHE A 237 -11.99 -9.37 7.97
CA PHE A 237 -11.48 -8.51 6.88
C PHE A 237 -12.58 -7.87 6.03
N ARG A 238 -13.80 -8.43 6.02
CA ARG A 238 -14.92 -7.94 5.21
C ARG A 238 -15.72 -6.82 5.83
N ASP A 239 -15.40 -6.42 7.07
CA ASP A 239 -16.14 -5.39 7.80
C ASP A 239 -15.90 -3.97 7.26
N SER A 240 -14.81 -3.74 6.51
CA SER A 240 -14.58 -2.50 5.75
C SER A 240 -13.78 -2.75 4.47
N LYS A 241 -13.87 -1.83 3.51
CA LYS A 241 -13.03 -1.89 2.31
C LYS A 241 -11.55 -1.73 2.64
N LEU A 242 -11.20 -0.96 3.67
CA LEU A 242 -9.83 -0.83 4.14
C LEU A 242 -9.26 -2.20 4.55
N THR A 243 -9.93 -2.89 5.46
CA THR A 243 -9.49 -4.21 5.95
C THR A 243 -9.50 -5.27 4.85
N ARG A 244 -10.46 -5.18 3.94
CA ARG A 244 -10.53 -6.08 2.78
C ARG A 244 -9.34 -5.87 1.83
N LEU A 245 -8.98 -4.61 1.55
CA LEU A 245 -7.81 -4.28 0.72
C LEU A 245 -6.51 -4.78 1.34
N LEU A 246 -6.41 -4.68 2.66
CA LEU A 246 -5.22 -5.02 3.43
C LEU A 246 -5.16 -6.49 3.87
N GLN A 247 -6.12 -7.32 3.47
CA GLN A 247 -6.23 -8.72 3.89
C GLN A 247 -4.93 -9.50 3.64
N ASP A 248 -4.37 -9.43 2.44
CA ASP A 248 -3.15 -10.13 2.07
C ASP A 248 -1.91 -9.57 2.80
N SER A 249 -1.99 -8.32 3.23
CA SER A 249 -0.91 -7.58 3.86
C SER A 249 -0.90 -7.69 5.38
N LEU A 250 -2.03 -8.03 5.99
CA LEU A 250 -2.18 -8.26 7.42
C LEU A 250 -2.14 -9.74 7.77
N GLY A 251 -2.60 -10.59 6.86
CA GLY A 251 -2.63 -12.03 7.02
C GLY A 251 -1.74 -12.74 5.98
N GLY A 252 -1.22 -13.91 6.29
CA GLY A 252 -0.46 -14.74 5.34
C GLY A 252 1.03 -14.37 5.23
N ASN A 253 1.58 -14.36 4.01
CA ASN A 253 3.01 -14.13 3.73
C ASN A 253 3.32 -12.62 3.64
N ALA A 254 3.14 -11.90 4.74
CA ALA A 254 3.30 -10.45 4.77
C ALA A 254 4.13 -9.97 5.97
N ARG A 255 4.84 -8.86 5.77
CA ARG A 255 5.51 -8.11 6.82
C ARG A 255 4.82 -6.77 7.00
N THR A 256 4.42 -6.45 8.22
CA THR A 256 3.66 -5.24 8.52
C THR A 256 4.35 -4.42 9.59
N SER A 257 4.40 -3.10 9.38
CA SER A 257 4.89 -2.13 10.36
C SER A 257 3.86 -1.03 10.57
N LEU A 258 3.59 -0.70 11.82
CA LEU A 258 2.70 0.38 12.24
C LEU A 258 3.52 1.51 12.87
N VAL A 259 3.46 2.70 12.29
CA VAL A 259 4.05 3.91 12.84
C VAL A 259 2.95 4.70 13.55
N ILE A 260 3.06 4.82 14.88
CA ILE A 260 2.11 5.58 15.68
C ILE A 260 2.62 6.99 15.84
N ASN A 261 1.85 7.94 15.32
CA ASN A 261 2.11 9.36 15.43
C ASN A 261 1.33 9.93 16.62
N VAL A 262 2.02 10.58 17.53
CA VAL A 262 1.44 11.24 18.71
C VAL A 262 1.84 12.70 18.77
N ASN A 263 0.97 13.54 19.30
CA ASN A 263 1.35 14.91 19.69
C ASN A 263 2.05 14.85 21.04
N ALA A 264 3.16 15.59 21.13
CA ALA A 264 3.87 15.81 22.40
C ALA A 264 3.10 16.75 23.32
#